data_e9ac40eedb5768f24e9848b8f78414e8
#
_entry.id   e9ac40eedb5768f24e9848b8f78414e8
#
_cell.length_a   1.000
_cell.length_b   1.000
_cell.length_c   1.000
_cell.angle_alpha   90.00
_cell.angle_beta   90.00
_cell.angle_gamma   90.00
#
_symmetry.space_group_name_H-M   'P 1'
#
loop_
_entity.id
_entity.type
_entity.pdbx_description
1 polymer ?
#
loop_
_entity_poly.entity_id
_entity_poly.type
_entity_poly.pdbx_seq_one_letter_code
_entity_poly.pdbx_strand_id
1 'polypeptide(L)'
;MASMIISPTFSFSRSSRESKILKNTIRQCPGIKAMHIEKPLEELYNIRVERKVSQDKLAELGVSKWSVWKTDKCKLPWDWQVDQLVYIEEGEVRVVPEGSKKYMRFVAGDLVRYPKWFEADLFFNAPYQERYSFRAYGDD
;
A
#
# COMPACT_ATOMS: atom_id res chain seq x y z
N MET A 1 4.28 14.32 4.07
CA MET A 1 2.99 13.69 3.88
C MET A 1 2.04 14.13 4.95
N ALA A 2 0.88 14.45 4.56
CA ALA A 2 0.00 15.13 5.47
C ALA A 2 -1.24 14.36 5.84
N SER A 3 -1.34 13.17 5.42
CA SER A 3 -2.61 12.47 5.50
C SER A 3 -2.77 11.63 6.73
N MET A 4 -2.30 12.10 7.84
CA MET A 4 -2.30 11.26 9.00
C MET A 4 -3.51 11.31 9.84
N ILE A 5 -4.33 12.27 9.64
CA ILE A 5 -5.41 12.52 10.55
C ILE A 5 -6.67 11.93 10.01
N ILE A 6 -7.03 10.82 10.50
CA ILE A 6 -8.20 10.15 10.01
C ILE A 6 -9.09 9.79 11.15
N SER A 7 -10.35 9.79 10.94
CA SER A 7 -11.29 9.34 11.92
C SER A 7 -11.15 7.83 12.12
N PRO A 8 -10.66 7.39 13.23
CA PRO A 8 -10.54 5.95 13.48
C PRO A 8 -11.89 5.27 13.50
N THR A 9 -12.91 5.99 13.89
CA THR A 9 -14.24 5.44 13.99
C THR A 9 -14.76 4.99 12.63
N PHE A 10 -14.50 5.81 11.63
CA PHE A 10 -14.96 5.52 10.29
C PHE A 10 -14.28 4.27 9.72
N SER A 11 -12.97 4.19 9.82
CA SER A 11 -12.22 3.04 9.37
C SER A 11 -12.65 1.76 10.05
N PHE A 12 -12.79 1.82 11.35
CA PHE A 12 -13.16 0.67 12.13
C PHE A 12 -14.48 0.08 11.69
N SER A 13 -15.44 0.93 11.46
CA SER A 13 -16.77 0.50 11.04
C SER A 13 -16.73 -0.25 9.71
N ARG A 14 -16.00 0.27 8.77
CA ARG A 14 -15.88 -0.33 7.46
C ARG A 14 -15.18 -1.69 7.53
N SER A 15 -14.12 -1.76 8.27
CA SER A 15 -13.34 -2.96 8.43
C SER A 15 -14.18 -4.10 9.01
N SER A 16 -14.97 -3.78 10.01
CA SER A 16 -15.84 -4.75 10.65
C SER A 16 -16.82 -5.41 9.69
N ARG A 17 -17.44 -4.60 8.85
CA ARG A 17 -18.39 -5.15 7.90
C ARG A 17 -17.75 -6.03 6.87
N GLU A 18 -16.60 -5.64 6.40
CA GLU A 18 -15.89 -6.43 5.42
C GLU A 18 -15.49 -7.78 5.97
N SER A 19 -15.06 -7.81 7.20
CA SER A 19 -14.70 -9.06 7.84
C SER A 19 -15.87 -10.04 7.91
N LYS A 20 -17.03 -9.53 8.25
CA LYS A 20 -18.21 -10.38 8.33
C LYS A 20 -18.59 -10.97 6.99
N ILE A 21 -18.52 -10.18 5.95
CA ILE A 21 -18.85 -10.64 4.61
C ILE A 21 -17.88 -11.72 4.16
N LEU A 22 -16.62 -11.52 4.40
CA LEU A 22 -15.61 -12.50 4.02
C LEU A 22 -15.81 -13.82 4.72
N LYS A 23 -16.12 -13.78 5.99
CA LYS A 23 -16.35 -15.02 6.74
C LYS A 23 -17.52 -15.80 6.19
N ASN A 24 -18.58 -15.12 5.86
CA ASN A 24 -19.75 -15.79 5.30
C ASN A 24 -19.43 -16.43 3.96
N THR A 25 -18.71 -15.73 3.13
CA THR A 25 -18.33 -16.24 1.82
C THR A 25 -17.50 -17.51 1.95
N ILE A 26 -16.54 -17.51 2.84
CA ILE A 26 -15.67 -18.66 3.05
C ILE A 26 -16.47 -19.87 3.49
N ARG A 27 -17.42 -19.70 4.39
CA ARG A 27 -18.21 -20.82 4.86
C ARG A 27 -19.10 -21.39 3.79
N GLN A 28 -19.55 -20.59 2.86
CA GLN A 28 -20.46 -21.05 1.82
C GLN A 28 -19.78 -21.82 0.71
N CYS A 29 -18.48 -21.72 0.59
CA CYS A 29 -17.76 -22.34 -0.51
C CYS A 29 -16.57 -23.16 -0.02
N PRO A 30 -16.80 -24.19 0.77
CA PRO A 30 -15.68 -24.97 1.31
C PRO A 30 -14.88 -25.71 0.25
N GLY A 31 -15.51 -26.12 -0.83
CA GLY A 31 -14.80 -26.82 -1.88
C GLY A 31 -13.80 -25.96 -2.62
N ILE A 32 -14.13 -24.71 -2.76
CA ILE A 32 -13.23 -23.78 -3.43
C ILE A 32 -11.97 -23.58 -2.61
N LYS A 33 -12.12 -23.64 -1.32
CA LYS A 33 -11.01 -23.43 -0.43
C LYS A 33 -9.86 -24.40 -0.68
N ALA A 34 -10.17 -25.63 -1.00
CA ALA A 34 -9.15 -26.63 -1.24
C ALA A 34 -8.32 -26.35 -2.48
N MET A 35 -8.92 -25.69 -3.46
CA MET A 35 -8.25 -25.39 -4.71
C MET A 35 -7.84 -23.95 -4.80
N HIS A 36 -8.13 -23.23 -3.78
CA HIS A 36 -7.93 -21.79 -3.81
C HIS A 36 -6.47 -21.41 -3.83
N ILE A 37 -6.13 -20.54 -4.74
CA ILE A 37 -4.81 -19.95 -4.80
C ILE A 37 -4.94 -18.56 -4.19
N GLU A 38 -4.19 -18.30 -3.15
CA GLU A 38 -4.24 -17.00 -2.51
C GLU A 38 -3.76 -15.93 -3.45
N LYS A 39 -4.53 -14.87 -3.56
CA LYS A 39 -4.09 -13.73 -4.34
C LYS A 39 -3.02 -12.97 -3.58
N PRO A 40 -2.06 -12.38 -4.28
CA PRO A 40 -1.10 -11.49 -3.62
C PRO A 40 -1.82 -10.36 -2.91
N LEU A 41 -1.25 -9.89 -1.82
CA LEU A 41 -1.84 -8.78 -1.09
C LEU A 41 -2.02 -7.55 -1.95
N GLU A 42 -1.09 -7.30 -2.86
CA GLU A 42 -1.18 -6.17 -3.76
C GLU A 42 -2.47 -6.21 -4.56
N GLU A 43 -2.84 -7.40 -5.02
CA GLU A 43 -4.05 -7.56 -5.80
C GLU A 43 -5.30 -7.41 -4.94
N LEU A 44 -5.27 -7.96 -3.73
CA LEU A 44 -6.41 -7.86 -2.81
C LEU A 44 -6.73 -6.43 -2.42
N TYR A 45 -5.72 -5.61 -2.28
CA TYR A 45 -5.88 -4.23 -1.85
C TYR A 45 -5.76 -3.23 -2.99
N ASN A 46 -5.70 -3.74 -4.22
CA ASN A 46 -5.65 -2.92 -5.41
C ASN A 46 -4.44 -2.00 -5.45
N ILE A 47 -3.31 -2.52 -5.00
CA ILE A 47 -2.04 -1.80 -5.03
C ILE A 47 -1.30 -2.23 -6.29
N ARG A 48 -0.82 -1.26 -7.05
CA ARG A 48 -0.05 -1.54 -8.25
C ARG A 48 1.43 -1.38 -7.96
N VAL A 49 2.22 -2.37 -8.33
CA VAL A 49 3.65 -2.36 -8.08
C VAL A 49 4.38 -2.66 -9.37
N GLU A 50 5.37 -1.86 -9.68
CA GLU A 50 6.27 -2.15 -10.78
C GLU A 50 7.68 -2.26 -10.19
N ARG A 51 8.29 -3.44 -10.35
CA ARG A 51 9.60 -3.72 -9.79
C ARG A 51 10.70 -3.26 -10.72
N LYS A 52 11.79 -2.76 -10.15
CA LYS A 52 13.00 -2.39 -10.89
C LYS A 52 12.70 -1.50 -12.08
N VAL A 53 12.03 -0.40 -11.80
CA VAL A 53 11.61 0.53 -12.84
C VAL A 53 12.81 1.12 -13.56
N SER A 54 12.73 1.20 -14.89
CA SER A 54 13.84 1.71 -15.68
C SER A 54 14.02 3.21 -15.51
N GLN A 55 15.25 3.68 -15.78
CA GLN A 55 15.53 5.10 -15.71
C GLN A 55 14.71 5.90 -16.72
N ASP A 56 14.45 5.29 -17.88
CA ASP A 56 13.64 5.93 -18.92
C ASP A 56 12.22 6.21 -18.40
N LYS A 57 11.64 5.24 -17.72
CA LYS A 57 10.30 5.42 -17.16
C LYS A 57 10.30 6.48 -16.06
N LEU A 58 11.31 6.50 -15.22
CA LEU A 58 11.41 7.50 -14.17
C LEU A 58 11.52 8.90 -14.77
N ALA A 59 12.29 9.05 -15.84
CA ALA A 59 12.42 10.32 -16.50
C ALA A 59 11.08 10.75 -17.13
N GLU A 60 10.38 9.80 -17.73
CA GLU A 60 9.08 10.07 -18.33
C GLU A 60 8.06 10.54 -17.31
N LEU A 61 8.08 9.95 -16.13
CA LEU A 61 7.17 10.33 -15.05
C LEU A 61 7.61 11.60 -14.32
N GLY A 62 8.84 12.03 -14.51
CA GLY A 62 9.36 13.21 -13.82
C GLY A 62 9.59 12.98 -12.34
N VAL A 63 9.99 11.77 -11.97
CA VAL A 63 10.18 11.42 -10.57
C VAL A 63 11.15 12.32 -9.84
N SER A 64 12.17 12.82 -10.53
CA SER A 64 13.14 13.71 -9.91
C SER A 64 12.54 15.02 -9.40
N LYS A 65 11.35 15.37 -9.89
CA LYS A 65 10.65 16.58 -9.47
C LYS A 65 9.62 16.30 -8.38
N TRP A 66 9.42 15.05 -8.01
CA TRP A 66 8.47 14.70 -6.97
C TRP A 66 9.02 15.07 -5.59
N SER A 67 8.13 15.18 -4.64
CA SER A 67 8.51 15.45 -3.26
C SER A 67 9.27 14.29 -2.66
N VAL A 68 10.15 14.58 -1.71
CA VAL A 68 10.98 13.58 -1.04
C VAL A 68 10.50 13.41 0.39
N TRP A 69 10.41 12.18 0.84
CA TRP A 69 10.13 11.86 2.23
C TRP A 69 11.16 10.84 2.70
N LYS A 70 11.68 11.08 3.89
CA LYS A 70 12.69 10.21 4.49
C LYS A 70 12.31 9.85 5.89
N THR A 71 12.74 8.68 6.32
CA THR A 71 12.62 8.31 7.71
C THR A 71 13.73 7.34 8.06
N ASP A 72 13.82 7.04 9.35
CA ASP A 72 14.75 6.07 9.84
C ASP A 72 13.96 4.88 10.38
N LYS A 73 14.59 3.99 11.13
CA LYS A 73 13.92 2.85 11.71
C LYS A 73 12.73 3.28 12.55
N CYS A 74 11.53 2.89 12.14
CA CYS A 74 10.32 3.25 12.86
C CYS A 74 9.12 2.45 12.36
N LYS A 75 8.00 2.61 13.05
CA LYS A 75 6.71 2.06 12.65
C LYS A 75 5.72 3.21 12.58
N LEU A 76 4.99 3.33 11.48
CA LEU A 76 4.01 4.39 11.29
C LEU A 76 2.67 3.82 10.84
N PRO A 77 1.59 4.14 11.54
CA PRO A 77 0.26 3.88 10.98
C PRO A 77 0.00 4.90 9.89
N TRP A 78 -0.59 4.47 8.81
CA TRP A 78 -0.80 5.34 7.66
C TRP A 78 -2.11 5.04 6.98
N ASP A 79 -2.75 6.07 6.47
CA ASP A 79 -3.85 5.86 5.57
C ASP A 79 -3.79 6.87 4.43
N TRP A 80 -4.35 6.48 3.31
CA TRP A 80 -4.29 7.26 2.09
C TRP A 80 -5.64 7.85 1.78
N GLN A 81 -5.70 9.17 1.72
CA GLN A 81 -6.93 9.87 1.39
C GLN A 81 -7.02 10.21 -0.08
N VAL A 82 -5.93 10.07 -0.79
CA VAL A 82 -5.87 10.22 -2.23
C VAL A 82 -4.92 9.16 -2.75
N ASP A 83 -5.03 8.86 -4.03
CA ASP A 83 -4.08 7.95 -4.66
C ASP A 83 -2.68 8.57 -4.62
N GLN A 84 -1.70 7.75 -4.36
CA GLN A 84 -0.32 8.22 -4.25
C GLN A 84 0.62 7.31 -5.01
N LEU A 85 1.47 7.91 -5.84
CA LEU A 85 2.57 7.19 -6.48
C LEU A 85 3.82 7.39 -5.64
N VAL A 86 4.53 6.30 -5.38
CA VAL A 86 5.74 6.32 -4.59
C VAL A 86 6.84 5.58 -5.34
N TYR A 87 7.98 6.23 -5.48
CA TYR A 87 9.17 5.56 -5.99
C TYR A 87 10.18 5.47 -4.86
N ILE A 88 10.61 4.26 -4.52
CA ILE A 88 11.50 4.03 -3.40
C ILE A 88 12.94 4.18 -3.88
N GLU A 89 13.67 5.14 -3.31
CA GLU A 89 15.05 5.41 -3.67
C GLU A 89 16.03 4.68 -2.79
N GLU A 90 15.69 4.47 -1.53
CA GLU A 90 16.60 3.84 -0.58
C GLU A 90 15.81 3.07 0.46
N GLY A 91 16.30 1.88 0.82
CA GLY A 91 15.74 1.12 1.91
C GLY A 91 14.60 0.21 1.50
N GLU A 92 13.86 -0.20 2.50
CA GLU A 92 12.74 -1.12 2.30
C GLU A 92 11.62 -0.74 3.26
N VAL A 93 10.40 -0.95 2.82
CA VAL A 93 9.23 -0.77 3.66
C VAL A 93 8.41 -2.05 3.64
N ARG A 94 7.91 -2.44 4.81
CA ARG A 94 6.95 -3.52 4.93
C ARG A 94 5.61 -2.90 5.26
N VAL A 95 4.62 -3.24 4.45
CA VAL A 95 3.28 -2.66 4.55
C VAL A 95 2.33 -3.74 5.02
N VAL A 96 1.78 -3.54 6.20
CA VAL A 96 0.82 -4.49 6.79
C VAL A 96 -0.56 -3.86 6.68
N PRO A 97 -1.41 -4.33 5.77
CA PRO A 97 -2.76 -3.77 5.64
C PRO A 97 -3.54 -3.95 6.94
N GLU A 98 -4.41 -3.01 7.22
CA GLU A 98 -5.21 -3.09 8.43
C GLU A 98 -6.00 -4.38 8.46
N GLY A 99 -5.93 -5.08 9.59
CA GLY A 99 -6.63 -6.33 9.76
C GLY A 99 -5.91 -7.54 9.17
N SER A 100 -4.77 -7.35 8.54
CA SER A 100 -4.01 -8.44 7.96
C SER A 100 -2.86 -8.85 8.86
N LYS A 101 -2.51 -10.12 8.81
CA LYS A 101 -1.31 -10.63 9.48
C LYS A 101 -0.15 -10.78 8.52
N LYS A 102 -0.39 -10.57 7.24
CA LYS A 102 0.63 -10.66 6.21
C LYS A 102 1.07 -9.27 5.83
N TYR A 103 2.20 -9.17 5.18
CA TYR A 103 2.72 -7.88 4.76
C TYR A 103 3.20 -7.92 3.32
N MET A 104 3.24 -6.73 2.71
CA MET A 104 3.87 -6.53 1.41
C MET A 104 5.23 -5.88 1.66
N ARG A 105 6.21 -6.24 0.85
CA ARG A 105 7.54 -5.70 0.98
C ARG A 105 7.91 -4.96 -0.29
N PHE A 106 8.28 -3.70 -0.14
CA PHE A 106 8.72 -2.89 -1.28
C PHE A 106 10.12 -2.37 -0.99
N VAL A 107 10.97 -2.37 -2.00
CA VAL A 107 12.38 -2.03 -1.85
C VAL A 107 12.78 -0.97 -2.85
N ALA A 108 13.99 -0.45 -2.70
CA ALA A 108 14.54 0.54 -3.62
C ALA A 108 14.42 0.05 -5.06
N GLY A 109 13.96 0.91 -5.93
CA GLY A 109 13.72 0.58 -7.32
C GLY A 109 12.27 0.25 -7.65
N ASP A 110 11.43 0.10 -6.64
CA ASP A 110 10.00 -0.21 -6.84
C ASP A 110 9.19 1.06 -6.97
N LEU A 111 8.25 1.03 -7.91
CA LEU A 111 7.26 2.09 -8.06
C LEU A 111 5.93 1.52 -7.62
N VAL A 112 5.31 2.15 -6.63
CA VAL A 112 4.09 1.64 -5.99
C VAL A 112 3.00 2.67 -6.08
N ARG A 113 1.81 2.24 -6.45
CA ARG A 113 0.63 3.11 -6.40
C ARG A 113 -0.30 2.63 -5.31
N TYR A 114 -0.46 3.44 -4.27
CA TYR A 114 -1.36 3.18 -3.17
C TYR A 114 -2.72 3.81 -3.47
N PRO A 115 -3.79 3.06 -3.33
CA PRO A 115 -5.12 3.60 -3.64
C PRO A 115 -5.68 4.42 -2.50
N LYS A 116 -6.58 5.31 -2.85
CA LYS A 116 -7.36 6.07 -1.89
C LYS A 116 -8.08 5.12 -0.93
N TRP A 117 -8.11 5.49 0.34
CA TRP A 117 -8.79 4.76 1.42
C TRP A 117 -8.08 3.48 1.86
N PHE A 118 -6.87 3.25 1.39
CA PHE A 118 -6.08 2.15 1.90
C PHE A 118 -5.50 2.51 3.27
N GLU A 119 -5.48 1.56 4.19
CA GLU A 119 -4.97 1.75 5.55
C GLU A 119 -4.00 0.65 5.87
N ALA A 120 -2.87 1.01 6.46
CA ALA A 120 -1.84 0.03 6.77
C ALA A 120 -0.87 0.57 7.82
N ASP A 121 -0.12 -0.35 8.41
CA ASP A 121 1.03 0.00 9.22
C ASP A 121 2.27 -0.14 8.35
N LEU A 122 3.15 0.83 8.42
CA LEU A 122 4.40 0.83 7.68
C LEU A 122 5.55 0.56 8.64
N PHE A 123 6.38 -0.41 8.29
CA PHE A 123 7.54 -0.77 9.11
C PHE A 123 8.81 -0.48 8.33
N PHE A 124 9.70 0.28 8.95
CA PHE A 124 11.00 0.62 8.37
C PHE A 124 12.08 0.09 9.29
N ASN A 125 12.96 -0.75 8.79
CA ASN A 125 14.02 -1.36 9.59
C ASN A 125 15.35 -0.63 9.50
N ALA A 126 15.45 0.32 8.60
CA ALA A 126 16.70 1.03 8.31
C ALA A 126 16.35 2.35 7.67
N PRO A 127 17.33 3.21 7.39
CA PRO A 127 17.04 4.46 6.68
C PRO A 127 16.29 4.21 5.39
N TYR A 128 15.31 5.06 5.12
CA TYR A 128 14.41 4.89 4.00
C TYR A 128 14.15 6.23 3.35
N GLN A 129 14.13 6.24 2.03
CA GLN A 129 13.82 7.45 1.27
C GLN A 129 12.95 7.12 0.10
N GLU A 130 11.94 7.93 -0.11
CA GLU A 130 11.05 7.78 -1.25
C GLU A 130 10.78 9.11 -1.90
N ARG A 131 10.35 9.06 -3.16
CA ARG A 131 9.77 10.20 -3.85
C ARG A 131 8.31 9.91 -4.06
N TYR A 132 7.45 10.90 -3.89
CA TYR A 132 6.02 10.67 -3.99
C TYR A 132 5.30 11.79 -4.72
N SER A 133 4.16 11.42 -5.28
CA SER A 133 3.29 12.35 -5.97
C SER A 133 1.86 11.89 -5.77
N PHE A 134 0.98 12.80 -5.43
CA PHE A 134 -0.42 12.47 -5.29
C PHE A 134 -1.09 12.48 -6.65
N ARG A 135 -2.08 11.62 -6.84
CA ARG A 135 -2.81 11.50 -8.09
C ARG A 135 -4.30 11.63 -7.84
N ALA A 136 -5.01 12.25 -8.77
CA ALA A 136 -6.45 12.29 -8.71
C ALA A 136 -7.00 10.90 -8.97
N TYR A 137 -8.17 10.62 -8.47
CA TYR A 137 -8.82 9.35 -8.69
C TYR A 137 -8.99 9.11 -10.18
N GLY A 138 -8.53 7.97 -10.65
CA GLY A 138 -8.61 7.65 -12.05
C GLY A 138 -7.43 8.06 -12.90
N ASP A 139 -6.52 8.86 -12.38
CA ASP A 139 -5.29 9.21 -13.10
C ASP A 139 -4.30 8.07 -13.05
N ASP A 140 -3.58 7.90 -14.12
CA ASP A 140 -2.50 6.89 -14.16
C ASP A 140 -1.14 7.52 -14.12
#